data_3cd90c4510e649fd479f7f2cd7e5794e
#
_entry.id   3cd90c4510e649fd479f7f2cd7e5794e
#
_cell.length_a   1.000
_cell.length_b   1.000
_cell.length_c   1.000
_cell.angle_alpha   90.00
_cell.angle_beta   90.00
_cell.angle_gamma   90.00
#
_symmetry.space_group_name_H-M   'P 1'
#
loop_
_entity.id
_entity.type
_entity.pdbx_description
1 polymer ?
#
loop_
_entity_poly.entity_id
_entity_poly.type
_entity_poly.pdbx_seq_one_letter_code
_entity_poly.pdbx_strand_id
1 'polypeptide(L)'
;MSTRPLEINEYKTILELLTNGFEYTDEKGNNHIFRPNDKVKLACILEANLGLRISDILRLTPNCIKGNKLQIIEKKTNKLQYREINSDIILMIREYQINNNIKSNEKLINISEKAIQKQLRIICSYLQLENISTHSFRKLYATMQYENNNNDIYLVKELLNHSSLATTQRYVKVSQEKINKASASMCLL
;
A
#
# COMPACT_ATOMS: atom_id res chain seq x y z
N MET A 1 -18.07 -4.49 3.87
CA MET A 1 -17.46 -5.42 2.90
C MET A 1 -15.97 -5.50 3.13
N SER A 2 -15.34 -6.65 2.85
CA SER A 2 -13.88 -6.82 2.97
C SER A 2 -13.20 -6.20 1.75
N THR A 3 -12.19 -5.35 1.97
CA THR A 3 -11.38 -4.80 0.86
C THR A 3 -10.60 -5.91 0.15
N ARG A 4 -10.36 -5.76 -1.16
CA ARG A 4 -9.49 -6.63 -1.95
C ARG A 4 -8.09 -6.02 -2.15
N PRO A 5 -7.07 -6.81 -2.54
CA PRO A 5 -5.83 -6.25 -3.06
C PRO A 5 -6.10 -5.49 -4.38
N LEU A 6 -5.24 -4.52 -4.67
CA LEU A 6 -5.17 -3.89 -5.99
C LEU A 6 -4.47 -4.81 -6.98
N GLU A 7 -4.86 -4.72 -8.25
CA GLU A 7 -4.03 -5.19 -9.35
C GLU A 7 -2.94 -4.16 -9.68
N ILE A 8 -1.83 -4.62 -10.29
CA ILE A 8 -0.69 -3.73 -10.60
C ILE A 8 -1.11 -2.59 -11.54
N ASN A 9 -1.99 -2.86 -12.52
CA ASN A 9 -2.47 -1.84 -13.43
C ASN A 9 -3.37 -0.82 -12.72
N GLU A 10 -4.26 -1.26 -11.83
CA GLU A 10 -5.09 -0.37 -11.01
C GLU A 10 -4.22 0.55 -10.13
N TYR A 11 -3.18 -0.03 -9.50
CA TYR A 11 -2.22 0.74 -8.72
C TYR A 11 -1.54 1.83 -9.54
N LYS A 12 -1.02 1.50 -10.73
CA LYS A 12 -0.38 2.45 -11.64
C LYS A 12 -1.33 3.57 -12.05
N THR A 13 -2.55 3.22 -12.48
CA THR A 13 -3.57 4.20 -12.90
C THR A 13 -3.95 5.14 -11.75
N ILE A 14 -4.11 4.62 -10.52
CA ILE A 14 -4.36 5.47 -9.35
C ILE A 14 -3.22 6.48 -9.14
N LEU A 15 -1.97 6.04 -9.25
CA LEU A 15 -0.82 6.94 -9.11
C LEU A 15 -0.73 7.99 -10.21
N GLU A 16 -1.08 7.64 -11.44
CA GLU A 16 -1.16 8.58 -12.57
C GLU A 16 -2.22 9.66 -12.33
N LEU A 17 -3.41 9.27 -11.89
CA LEU A 17 -4.48 10.22 -11.55
C LEU A 17 -4.11 11.12 -10.37
N LEU A 18 -3.40 10.60 -9.38
CA LEU A 18 -2.86 11.39 -8.26
C LEU A 18 -1.76 12.35 -8.70
N THR A 19 -1.06 12.05 -9.79
CA THR A 19 0.02 12.90 -10.35
C THR A 19 -0.53 13.99 -11.25
N ASN A 20 -1.47 13.65 -12.14
CA ASN A 20 -1.91 14.54 -13.21
C ASN A 20 -3.21 15.29 -12.84
N GLY A 21 -3.98 14.76 -11.91
CA GLY A 21 -5.37 15.19 -11.70
C GLY A 21 -6.28 14.73 -12.86
N PHE A 22 -7.57 15.02 -12.75
CA PHE A 22 -8.56 14.68 -13.77
C PHE A 22 -9.86 15.44 -13.55
N GLU A 23 -10.67 15.53 -14.58
CA GLU A 23 -12.03 16.04 -14.51
C GLU A 23 -13.00 14.88 -14.31
N TYR A 24 -14.01 15.07 -13.49
CA TYR A 24 -15.05 14.06 -13.26
C TYR A 24 -16.41 14.70 -12.99
N THR A 25 -17.46 13.95 -13.25
CA THR A 25 -18.83 14.35 -12.93
C THR A 25 -19.32 13.51 -11.75
N ASP A 26 -19.90 14.16 -10.74
CA ASP A 26 -20.47 13.46 -9.58
C ASP A 26 -21.83 12.82 -9.92
N GLU A 27 -22.36 12.03 -8.97
CA GLU A 27 -23.66 11.35 -9.11
C GLU A 27 -24.86 12.31 -9.32
N LYS A 28 -24.67 13.60 -9.03
CA LYS A 28 -25.67 14.65 -9.19
C LYS A 28 -25.55 15.39 -10.53
N GLY A 29 -24.56 15.01 -11.37
CA GLY A 29 -24.30 15.64 -12.66
C GLY A 29 -23.44 16.90 -12.59
N ASN A 30 -22.79 17.21 -11.45
CA ASN A 30 -21.91 18.37 -11.33
C ASN A 30 -20.48 18.02 -11.78
N ASN A 31 -19.87 18.92 -12.54
CA ASN A 31 -18.48 18.77 -12.97
C ASN A 31 -17.52 19.25 -11.90
N HIS A 32 -16.49 18.47 -11.64
CA HIS A 32 -15.45 18.71 -10.66
C HIS A 32 -14.07 18.48 -11.25
N ILE A 33 -13.05 19.13 -10.66
CA ILE A 33 -11.64 18.92 -10.98
C ILE A 33 -10.99 18.27 -9.76
N PHE A 34 -10.44 17.07 -9.95
CA PHE A 34 -9.54 16.45 -8.99
C PHE A 34 -8.13 16.98 -9.24
N ARG A 35 -7.57 17.70 -8.27
CA ARG A 35 -6.23 18.27 -8.39
C ARG A 35 -5.15 17.24 -8.01
N PRO A 36 -3.95 17.31 -8.61
CA PRO A 36 -2.79 16.51 -8.19
C PRO A 36 -2.58 16.53 -6.68
N ASN A 37 -2.18 15.39 -6.10
CA ASN A 37 -2.00 15.26 -4.66
C ASN A 37 -0.82 14.37 -4.31
N ASP A 38 0.38 14.96 -4.23
CA ASP A 38 1.62 14.24 -3.93
C ASP A 38 1.65 13.61 -2.53
N LYS A 39 0.92 14.17 -1.56
CA LYS A 39 0.84 13.61 -0.20
C LYS A 39 0.08 12.28 -0.20
N VAL A 40 -1.05 12.23 -0.90
CA VAL A 40 -1.83 10.99 -1.05
C VAL A 40 -1.06 9.99 -1.90
N LYS A 41 -0.44 10.43 -3.00
CA LYS A 41 0.41 9.61 -3.86
C LYS A 41 1.54 8.95 -3.05
N LEU A 42 2.29 9.74 -2.27
CA LEU A 42 3.36 9.21 -1.42
C LEU A 42 2.83 8.20 -0.41
N ALA A 43 1.69 8.46 0.24
CA ALA A 43 1.08 7.52 1.18
C ALA A 43 0.77 6.17 0.51
N CYS A 44 0.18 6.18 -0.68
CA CYS A 44 -0.13 4.99 -1.46
C CYS A 44 1.13 4.22 -1.87
N ILE A 45 2.17 4.93 -2.34
CA ILE A 45 3.45 4.31 -2.71
C ILE A 45 4.09 3.65 -1.49
N LEU A 46 4.17 4.36 -0.36
CA LEU A 46 4.78 3.82 0.86
C LEU A 46 4.01 2.62 1.41
N GLU A 47 2.68 2.64 1.37
CA GLU A 47 1.88 1.50 1.82
C GLU A 47 2.07 0.27 0.94
N ALA A 48 2.14 0.44 -0.39
CA ALA A 48 2.36 -0.63 -1.36
C ALA A 48 3.80 -1.17 -1.38
N ASN A 49 4.80 -0.40 -0.95
CA ASN A 49 6.21 -0.82 -0.98
C ASN A 49 6.78 -1.18 0.41
N LEU A 50 6.22 -0.62 1.48
CA LEU A 50 6.64 -0.93 2.85
C LEU A 50 5.68 -1.89 3.56
N GLY A 51 4.49 -2.13 3.03
CA GLY A 51 3.49 -2.97 3.67
C GLY A 51 3.08 -2.49 5.07
N LEU A 52 3.33 -1.25 5.45
CA LEU A 52 2.88 -0.66 6.72
C LEU A 52 1.39 -0.33 6.67
N ARG A 53 0.75 -0.20 7.83
CA ARG A 53 -0.61 0.35 7.90
C ARG A 53 -0.59 1.84 7.64
N ILE A 54 -1.65 2.37 7.04
CA ILE A 54 -1.76 3.81 6.78
C ILE A 54 -1.53 4.67 8.03
N SER A 55 -2.00 4.22 9.20
CA SER A 55 -1.75 4.91 10.47
C SER A 55 -0.27 4.98 10.84
N ASP A 56 0.55 4.02 10.41
CA ASP A 56 1.99 3.98 10.63
C ASP A 56 2.73 4.79 9.56
N ILE A 57 2.28 4.73 8.30
CA ILE A 57 2.76 5.60 7.21
C ILE A 57 2.65 7.09 7.60
N LEU A 58 1.52 7.51 8.16
CA LEU A 58 1.29 8.90 8.59
C LEU A 58 2.08 9.32 9.83
N ARG A 59 2.82 8.40 10.43
CA ARG A 59 3.76 8.67 11.56
C ARG A 59 5.21 8.64 11.13
N LEU A 60 5.50 8.23 9.88
CA LEU A 60 6.87 8.19 9.38
C LEU A 60 7.48 9.59 9.38
N THR A 61 8.69 9.65 9.88
CA THR A 61 9.59 10.79 9.77
C THR A 61 10.85 10.35 9.03
N PRO A 62 11.66 11.24 8.47
CA PRO A 62 12.95 10.87 7.89
C PRO A 62 13.85 10.11 8.86
N ASN A 63 13.77 10.37 10.17
CA ASN A 63 14.52 9.64 11.21
C ASN A 63 14.11 8.17 11.37
N CYS A 64 12.98 7.75 10.82
CA CYS A 64 12.61 6.33 10.78
C CYS A 64 13.47 5.52 9.80
N ILE A 65 14.27 6.21 8.93
CA ILE A 65 15.12 5.58 7.92
C ILE A 65 16.57 5.87 8.27
N LYS A 66 17.30 4.84 8.68
CA LYS A 66 18.73 4.90 9.05
C LYS A 66 19.55 4.07 8.06
N GLY A 67 20.30 4.76 7.18
CA GLY A 67 20.97 4.09 6.07
C GLY A 67 19.95 3.44 5.13
N ASN A 68 20.00 2.12 5.00
CA ASN A 68 19.05 1.31 4.21
C ASN A 68 17.95 0.64 5.06
N LYS A 69 17.83 0.98 6.34
CA LYS A 69 16.91 0.31 7.27
C LYS A 69 15.77 1.21 7.73
N LEU A 70 14.57 0.65 7.68
CA LEU A 70 13.37 1.21 8.30
C LEU A 70 13.32 0.77 9.77
N GLN A 71 13.08 1.72 10.67
CA GLN A 71 12.85 1.48 12.09
C GLN A 71 11.61 2.25 12.55
N ILE A 72 10.53 1.53 12.89
CA ILE A 72 9.29 2.11 13.39
C ILE A 72 8.59 1.19 14.38
N ILE A 73 7.99 1.75 15.43
CA ILE A 73 7.08 1.04 16.32
C ILE A 73 5.66 1.20 15.78
N GLU A 74 5.01 0.11 15.41
CA GLU A 74 3.66 0.11 14.90
C GLU A 74 2.65 0.58 15.96
N LYS A 75 1.73 1.47 15.57
CA LYS A 75 0.72 2.05 16.47
C LYS A 75 -0.24 1.00 17.03
N LYS A 76 -0.68 0.07 16.18
CA LYS A 76 -1.72 -0.91 16.56
C LYS A 76 -1.18 -2.07 17.40
N THR A 77 0.02 -2.54 17.12
CA THR A 77 0.58 -3.77 17.70
C THR A 77 1.65 -3.50 18.74
N ASN A 78 2.14 -2.26 18.80
CA ASN A 78 3.30 -1.83 19.59
C ASN A 78 4.58 -2.65 19.31
N LYS A 79 4.66 -3.28 18.13
CA LYS A 79 5.81 -4.08 17.71
C LYS A 79 6.78 -3.24 16.91
N LEU A 80 8.07 -3.51 17.09
CA LEU A 80 9.14 -2.91 16.29
C LEU A 80 9.15 -3.54 14.89
N GLN A 81 9.10 -2.69 13.87
CA GLN A 81 9.53 -3.01 12.50
C GLN A 81 10.96 -2.55 12.33
N TYR A 82 11.85 -3.48 12.05
CA TYR A 82 13.26 -3.19 11.78
C TYR A 82 13.73 -4.07 10.63
N ARG A 83 13.90 -3.49 9.45
CA ARG A 83 14.30 -4.23 8.25
C ARG A 83 14.89 -3.32 7.19
N GLU A 84 15.62 -3.91 6.27
CA GLU A 84 16.08 -3.22 5.07
C GLU A 84 14.91 -2.92 4.13
N ILE A 85 15.01 -1.81 3.43
CA ILE A 85 14.05 -1.39 2.41
C ILE A 85 14.80 -1.05 1.12
N ASN A 86 14.10 -1.12 0.01
CA ASN A 86 14.65 -0.87 -1.31
C ASN A 86 15.26 0.53 -1.42
N SER A 87 16.44 0.63 -2.05
CA SER A 87 17.19 1.89 -2.23
C SER A 87 16.40 2.96 -2.97
N ASP A 88 15.60 2.58 -3.98
CA ASP A 88 14.82 3.54 -4.76
C ASP A 88 13.72 4.18 -3.93
N ILE A 89 13.13 3.41 -2.99
CA ILE A 89 12.16 3.94 -2.02
C ILE A 89 12.84 4.95 -1.08
N ILE A 90 14.07 4.66 -0.65
CA ILE A 90 14.83 5.59 0.20
C ILE A 90 15.14 6.88 -0.56
N LEU A 91 15.59 6.79 -1.81
CA LEU A 91 15.88 7.93 -2.66
C LEU A 91 14.63 8.79 -2.86
N MET A 92 13.52 8.18 -3.22
CA MET A 92 12.22 8.87 -3.38
C MET A 92 11.80 9.60 -2.10
N ILE A 93 11.95 8.98 -0.93
CA ILE A 93 11.62 9.62 0.36
C ILE A 93 12.53 10.80 0.63
N ARG A 94 13.83 10.70 0.34
CA ARG A 94 14.80 11.79 0.52
C ARG A 94 14.53 12.95 -0.42
N GLU A 95 14.26 12.68 -1.69
CA GLU A 95 13.87 13.68 -2.67
C GLU A 95 12.59 14.41 -2.23
N TYR A 96 11.57 13.64 -1.80
CA TYR A 96 10.34 14.23 -1.29
C TYR A 96 10.60 15.10 -0.05
N GLN A 97 11.45 14.66 0.87
CA GLN A 97 11.86 15.41 2.06
C GLN A 97 12.49 16.75 1.67
N ILE A 98 13.44 16.73 0.73
CA ILE A 98 14.18 17.93 0.27
C ILE A 98 13.20 18.89 -0.42
N ASN A 99 12.42 18.41 -1.38
CA ASN A 99 11.50 19.21 -2.17
C ASN A 99 10.40 19.89 -1.34
N ASN A 100 10.05 19.30 -0.19
CA ASN A 100 9.02 19.82 0.71
C ASN A 100 9.61 20.48 1.97
N ASN A 101 10.94 20.64 2.09
CA ASN A 101 11.64 21.22 3.25
C ASN A 101 11.28 20.57 4.59
N ILE A 102 11.09 19.23 4.61
CA ILE A 102 10.68 18.49 5.80
C ILE A 102 11.88 18.22 6.70
N LYS A 103 11.81 18.64 7.96
CA LYS A 103 12.87 18.37 8.95
C LYS A 103 12.89 16.89 9.33
N SER A 104 14.05 16.43 9.82
CA SER A 104 14.29 15.01 10.12
C SER A 104 13.31 14.41 11.15
N ASN A 105 12.76 15.22 12.05
CA ASN A 105 11.79 14.84 13.07
C ASN A 105 10.32 15.14 12.71
N GLU A 106 10.07 15.78 11.57
CA GLU A 106 8.73 16.08 11.10
C GLU A 106 8.14 14.90 10.30
N LYS A 107 6.81 14.80 10.28
CA LYS A 107 6.13 13.76 9.50
C LYS A 107 6.33 13.99 8.01
N LEU A 108 6.66 12.92 7.28
CA LEU A 108 6.75 12.94 5.82
C LEU A 108 5.41 13.39 5.19
N ILE A 109 4.30 12.94 5.77
CA ILE A 109 2.96 13.20 5.26
C ILE A 109 2.11 13.82 6.36
N ASN A 110 1.76 15.09 6.20
CA ASN A 110 0.94 15.83 7.16
C ASN A 110 -0.49 16.02 6.63
N ILE A 111 -1.23 14.92 6.56
CA ILE A 111 -2.67 14.88 6.27
C ILE A 111 -3.34 13.79 7.11
N SER A 112 -4.66 13.84 7.24
CA SER A 112 -5.40 12.83 7.99
C SER A 112 -5.69 11.58 7.13
N GLU A 113 -5.84 10.43 7.78
CA GLU A 113 -6.29 9.20 7.12
C GLU A 113 -7.63 9.39 6.42
N LYS A 114 -8.56 10.13 7.05
CA LYS A 114 -9.86 10.46 6.44
C LYS A 114 -9.73 11.24 5.14
N ALA A 115 -8.74 12.15 5.06
CA ALA A 115 -8.48 12.91 3.83
C ALA A 115 -7.98 11.98 2.71
N ILE A 116 -7.08 11.04 3.01
CA ILE A 116 -6.62 10.03 2.04
C ILE A 116 -7.80 9.18 1.57
N GLN A 117 -8.59 8.66 2.49
CA GLN A 117 -9.75 7.83 2.17
C GLN A 117 -10.79 8.57 1.31
N LYS A 118 -10.97 9.88 1.55
CA LYS A 118 -11.86 10.72 0.71
C LYS A 118 -11.34 10.82 -0.72
N GLN A 119 -10.05 11.10 -0.90
CA GLN A 119 -9.41 11.20 -2.21
C GLN A 119 -9.47 9.86 -2.97
N LEU A 120 -9.14 8.77 -2.30
CA LEU A 120 -9.22 7.43 -2.90
C LEU A 120 -10.64 7.05 -3.31
N ARG A 121 -11.66 7.43 -2.53
CA ARG A 121 -13.06 7.17 -2.93
C ARG A 121 -13.43 7.87 -4.23
N ILE A 122 -13.01 9.12 -4.44
CA ILE A 122 -13.25 9.84 -5.69
C ILE A 122 -12.58 9.11 -6.86
N ILE A 123 -11.30 8.74 -6.72
CA ILE A 123 -10.56 8.02 -7.75
C ILE A 123 -11.19 6.64 -8.04
N CYS A 124 -11.53 5.88 -7.00
CA CYS A 124 -12.15 4.57 -7.18
C CYS A 124 -13.53 4.66 -7.84
N SER A 125 -14.34 5.68 -7.49
CA SER A 125 -15.62 5.94 -8.16
C SER A 125 -15.41 6.27 -9.64
N TYR A 126 -14.45 7.13 -9.96
CA TYR A 126 -14.10 7.49 -11.35
C TYR A 126 -13.64 6.27 -12.18
N LEU A 127 -12.82 5.39 -11.57
CA LEU A 127 -12.33 4.17 -12.21
C LEU A 127 -13.30 2.98 -12.11
N GLN A 128 -14.46 3.15 -11.49
CA GLN A 128 -15.44 2.07 -11.23
C GLN A 128 -14.83 0.88 -10.45
N LEU A 129 -13.88 1.16 -9.53
CA LEU A 129 -13.23 0.15 -8.72
C LEU A 129 -13.99 -0.08 -7.42
N GLU A 130 -14.36 -1.32 -7.16
CA GLU A 130 -15.07 -1.73 -5.96
C GLU A 130 -14.16 -2.36 -4.90
N ASN A 131 -14.55 -2.17 -3.64
CA ASN A 131 -13.86 -2.79 -2.48
C ASN A 131 -12.39 -2.38 -2.33
N ILE A 132 -12.03 -1.15 -2.78
CA ILE A 132 -10.70 -0.58 -2.64
C ILE A 132 -10.68 0.45 -1.51
N SER A 133 -9.61 0.43 -0.72
CA SER A 133 -9.31 1.41 0.32
C SER A 133 -7.79 1.52 0.50
N THR A 134 -7.33 2.34 1.45
CA THR A 134 -5.91 2.39 1.83
C THR A 134 -5.35 0.99 2.09
N HIS A 135 -6.10 0.13 2.77
CA HIS A 135 -5.67 -1.24 3.09
C HIS A 135 -5.43 -2.13 1.86
N SER A 136 -5.98 -1.79 0.70
CA SER A 136 -5.77 -2.50 -0.56
C SER A 136 -4.34 -2.39 -1.08
N PHE A 137 -3.65 -1.28 -0.80
CA PHE A 137 -2.24 -1.09 -1.13
C PHE A 137 -1.34 -2.01 -0.29
N ARG A 138 -1.62 -2.14 1.01
CA ARG A 138 -0.93 -3.10 1.87
C ARG A 138 -1.21 -4.56 1.48
N LYS A 139 -2.41 -4.85 0.98
CA LYS A 139 -2.73 -6.18 0.43
C LYS A 139 -1.99 -6.45 -0.87
N LEU A 140 -1.82 -5.45 -1.74
CA LEU A 140 -0.97 -5.55 -2.92
C LEU A 140 0.47 -5.93 -2.53
N TYR A 141 1.07 -5.20 -1.56
CA TYR A 141 2.39 -5.56 -1.03
C TYR A 141 2.45 -7.02 -0.58
N ALA A 142 1.47 -7.47 0.21
CA ALA A 142 1.43 -8.84 0.71
C ALA A 142 1.35 -9.88 -0.41
N THR A 143 0.51 -9.63 -1.43
CA THR A 143 0.36 -10.52 -2.58
C THR A 143 1.66 -10.59 -3.39
N MET A 144 2.28 -9.46 -3.69
CA MET A 144 3.55 -9.39 -4.40
C MET A 144 4.68 -10.10 -3.64
N GLN A 145 4.78 -9.89 -2.32
CA GLN A 145 5.78 -10.58 -1.51
C GLN A 145 5.56 -12.10 -1.47
N TYR A 146 4.31 -12.53 -1.40
CA TYR A 146 3.98 -13.94 -1.46
C TYR A 146 4.38 -14.57 -2.78
N GLU A 147 4.04 -13.94 -3.90
CA GLU A 147 4.34 -14.45 -5.25
C GLU A 147 5.84 -14.45 -5.55
N ASN A 148 6.56 -13.40 -5.14
CA ASN A 148 8.00 -13.24 -5.38
C ASN A 148 8.88 -14.13 -4.48
N ASN A 149 8.34 -14.67 -3.39
CA ASN A 149 9.08 -15.48 -2.43
C ASN A 149 8.52 -16.91 -2.32
N ASN A 150 8.34 -17.59 -3.44
CA ASN A 150 7.92 -18.99 -3.52
C ASN A 150 6.64 -19.34 -2.75
N ASN A 151 5.71 -18.39 -2.65
CA ASN A 151 4.46 -18.51 -1.90
C ASN A 151 4.67 -18.76 -0.39
N ASP A 152 5.76 -18.23 0.19
CA ASP A 152 6.04 -18.33 1.63
C ASP A 152 5.15 -17.38 2.43
N ILE A 153 4.08 -17.94 2.99
CA ILE A 153 3.12 -17.19 3.81
C ILE A 153 3.68 -16.83 5.20
N TYR A 154 4.65 -17.60 5.72
CA TYR A 154 5.30 -17.28 6.99
C TYR A 154 6.18 -16.05 6.84
N LEU A 155 6.95 -15.95 5.75
CA LEU A 155 7.71 -14.75 5.43
C LEU A 155 6.80 -13.53 5.32
N VAL A 156 5.67 -13.65 4.61
CA VAL A 156 4.70 -12.53 4.48
C VAL A 156 4.12 -12.15 5.84
N LYS A 157 3.82 -13.11 6.70
CA LYS A 157 3.37 -12.86 8.08
C LYS A 157 4.38 -12.03 8.86
N GLU A 158 5.66 -12.37 8.80
CA GLU A 158 6.74 -11.62 9.47
C GLU A 158 6.91 -10.22 8.86
N LEU A 159 6.92 -10.10 7.53
CA LEU A 159 6.99 -8.80 6.83
C LEU A 159 5.85 -7.86 7.22
N LEU A 160 4.65 -8.37 7.42
CA LEU A 160 3.49 -7.60 7.85
C LEU A 160 3.37 -7.45 9.37
N ASN A 161 4.26 -8.12 10.14
CA ASN A 161 4.25 -8.14 11.59
C ASN A 161 2.89 -8.60 12.18
N HIS A 162 2.27 -9.59 11.52
CA HIS A 162 0.99 -10.15 11.96
C HIS A 162 1.20 -11.13 13.12
N SER A 163 0.31 -11.07 14.11
CA SER A 163 0.34 -11.98 15.26
C SER A 163 -0.11 -13.40 14.91
N SER A 164 -0.96 -13.56 13.89
CA SER A 164 -1.46 -14.87 13.47
C SER A 164 -1.38 -15.07 11.95
N LEU A 165 -1.18 -16.31 11.53
CA LEU A 165 -1.16 -16.72 10.13
C LEU A 165 -2.53 -16.50 9.47
N ALA A 166 -3.62 -16.76 10.19
CA ALA A 166 -4.99 -16.56 9.71
C ALA A 166 -5.25 -15.11 9.26
N THR A 167 -4.58 -14.13 9.88
CA THR A 167 -4.64 -12.75 9.44
C THR A 167 -3.97 -12.56 8.08
N THR A 168 -2.83 -13.20 7.85
CA THR A 168 -2.08 -13.13 6.60
C THR A 168 -2.81 -13.84 5.46
N GLN A 169 -3.43 -14.99 5.73
CA GLN A 169 -4.21 -15.76 4.74
C GLN A 169 -5.35 -14.95 4.10
N ARG A 170 -5.89 -13.96 4.80
CA ARG A 170 -6.91 -13.06 4.24
C ARG A 170 -6.36 -12.11 3.15
N TYR A 171 -5.05 -11.95 3.08
CA TYR A 171 -4.37 -11.08 2.11
C TYR A 171 -3.96 -11.85 0.87
N VAL A 172 -3.72 -13.15 1.01
CA VAL A 172 -3.20 -14.00 -0.05
C VAL A 172 -4.25 -15.06 -0.39
N LYS A 173 -4.94 -14.89 -1.52
CA LYS A 173 -5.87 -15.87 -2.03
C LYS A 173 -5.15 -16.77 -3.05
N VAL A 174 -5.27 -18.09 -2.86
CA VAL A 174 -4.90 -19.04 -3.91
C VAL A 174 -5.96 -18.98 -5.01
N SER A 175 -5.55 -18.72 -6.25
CA SER A 175 -6.47 -18.69 -7.38
C SER A 175 -7.02 -20.09 -7.68
N GLN A 176 -8.26 -20.15 -8.19
CA GLN A 176 -8.86 -21.43 -8.60
C GLN A 176 -8.02 -22.13 -9.68
N GLU A 177 -7.36 -21.37 -10.54
CA GLU A 177 -6.44 -21.88 -11.55
C GLU A 177 -5.25 -22.63 -10.94
N LYS A 178 -4.62 -22.06 -9.89
CA LYS A 178 -3.53 -22.73 -9.14
C LYS A 178 -4.03 -24.02 -8.47
N ILE A 179 -5.23 -24.01 -7.91
CA ILE A 179 -5.85 -25.21 -7.31
C ILE A 179 -6.06 -26.28 -8.36
N ASN A 180 -6.65 -25.93 -9.50
CA ASN A 180 -6.91 -26.85 -10.60
C ASN A 180 -5.62 -27.45 -11.16
N LYS A 181 -4.58 -26.61 -11.36
CA LYS A 181 -3.27 -27.05 -11.86
C LYS A 181 -2.60 -28.01 -10.88
N ALA A 182 -2.60 -27.69 -9.59
CA ALA A 182 -2.03 -28.55 -8.56
C ALA A 182 -2.78 -29.89 -8.46
N SER A 183 -4.11 -29.87 -8.50
CA SER A 183 -4.93 -31.08 -8.49
C SER A 183 -4.69 -31.96 -9.73
N ALA A 184 -4.61 -31.36 -10.92
CA ALA A 184 -4.41 -32.08 -12.17
C ALA A 184 -2.99 -32.66 -12.33
N SER A 185 -1.99 -32.12 -11.61
CA SER A 185 -0.61 -32.61 -11.65
C SER A 185 -0.37 -33.88 -10.80
N MET A 186 -1.33 -34.25 -9.93
CA MET A 186 -1.15 -35.38 -9.02
C MET A 186 -1.65 -36.68 -9.68
N CYS A 187 -0.74 -37.63 -9.89
CA CYS A 187 -1.03 -39.00 -10.38
C CYS A 187 -0.06 -39.97 -9.71
N LEU A 188 -0.59 -40.94 -8.99
CA LEU A 188 0.17 -41.99 -8.29
C LEU A 188 -0.19 -43.39 -8.82
N LEU A 189 -0.36 -43.52 -10.14
CA LEU A 189 -0.64 -44.80 -10.80
C LEU A 189 0.64 -45.61 -10.99
#